data_9708a723f1cf6cac0b9f9e619d35bd75
#
_entry.id   9708a723f1cf6cac0b9f9e619d35bd75
#
_cell.length_a   1.000
_cell.length_b   1.000
_cell.length_c   1.000
_cell.angle_alpha   90.00
_cell.angle_beta   90.00
_cell.angle_gamma   90.00
#
_symmetry.space_group_name_H-M   'P 1'
#
loop_
_entity.id
_entity.type
_entity.pdbx_description
1 polymer ?
#
loop_
_entity_poly.entity_id
_entity_poly.type
_entity_poly.pdbx_seq_one_letter_code
_entity_poly.pdbx_strand_id
1 'polypeptide(L)'
;MATGKTPAGGRAGPHLRTRVAIVRARWNEDVTLALERGAIERAADSGASVDLFEVAGSFELPAAVALLADTGRYDAVVPIGCVIRGETPHFEYIAQSVSKGLMDLTLTYPTAIPFGVLTCDTIEQARERAGGTEGNKGSEFMDAALEMVALRQALTRAPSSARRSARRASSASSRSTR
;
A
#
# COMPACT_ATOMS: atom_id res chain seq x y z
N MET A 1 -12.26 17.03 11.88
CA MET A 1 -10.99 17.78 11.98
C MET A 1 -10.09 17.04 12.97
N ALA A 2 -9.10 16.35 12.48
CA ALA A 2 -8.06 15.76 13.32
C ALA A 2 -6.71 16.08 12.68
N THR A 3 -6.04 17.11 13.19
CA THR A 3 -4.67 17.48 12.86
C THR A 3 -3.74 16.62 13.71
N GLY A 4 -3.30 15.48 13.19
CA GLY A 4 -2.29 14.65 13.81
C GLY A 4 -0.91 14.99 13.28
N LYS A 5 -0.06 15.59 14.10
CA LYS A 5 1.34 15.89 13.80
C LYS A 5 2.15 14.59 13.76
N THR A 6 2.77 14.29 12.63
CA THR A 6 3.69 13.14 12.44
C THR A 6 4.98 13.36 13.24
N PRO A 7 5.47 12.38 14.02
CA PRO A 7 6.79 12.49 14.66
C PRO A 7 7.91 12.22 13.66
N ALA A 8 8.95 13.05 13.70
CA ALA A 8 10.10 13.01 12.82
C ALA A 8 11.08 11.87 13.14
N GLY A 9 11.56 11.18 12.06
CA GLY A 9 12.94 10.78 11.89
C GLY A 9 13.57 9.75 12.82
N GLY A 10 13.44 8.44 12.46
CA GLY A 10 14.38 7.40 12.89
C GLY A 10 15.48 7.20 11.85
N ARG A 11 16.77 7.20 12.25
CA ARG A 11 17.95 6.97 11.40
C ARG A 11 17.88 5.61 10.71
N ALA A 12 17.96 5.60 9.38
CA ALA A 12 18.00 4.41 8.55
C ALA A 12 19.37 3.72 8.61
N GLY A 13 19.39 2.42 8.94
CA GLY A 13 20.53 1.52 8.72
C GLY A 13 20.62 1.06 7.26
N PRO A 14 21.62 0.25 6.83
CA PRO A 14 21.77 -0.14 5.44
C PRO A 14 20.55 -0.92 4.97
N HIS A 15 19.72 -0.26 4.16
CA HIS A 15 18.47 -0.81 3.69
C HIS A 15 18.70 -1.63 2.43
N LEU A 16 18.29 -2.90 2.45
CA LEU A 16 17.84 -3.51 1.20
C LEU A 16 16.82 -2.52 0.60
N ARG A 17 17.07 -2.13 -0.64
CA ARG A 17 16.24 -1.14 -1.35
C ARG A 17 14.81 -1.69 -1.42
N THR A 18 13.85 -0.98 -0.84
CA THR A 18 12.42 -1.36 -0.92
C THR A 18 12.03 -1.47 -2.38
N ARG A 19 11.43 -2.59 -2.78
CA ARG A 19 10.96 -2.82 -4.13
C ARG A 19 9.45 -2.70 -4.18
N VAL A 20 8.96 -1.80 -5.01
CA VAL A 20 7.55 -1.51 -5.17
C VAL A 20 7.11 -1.84 -6.61
N ALA A 21 5.99 -2.52 -6.76
CA ALA A 21 5.27 -2.57 -8.02
C ALA A 21 4.15 -1.52 -7.99
N ILE A 22 4.02 -0.71 -9.03
CA ILE A 22 2.83 0.11 -9.25
C ILE A 22 2.04 -0.55 -10.39
N VAL A 23 0.75 -0.78 -10.20
CA VAL A 23 -0.15 -1.27 -11.24
C VAL A 23 -1.26 -0.27 -11.48
N ARG A 24 -1.28 0.33 -12.68
CA ARG A 24 -2.17 1.42 -13.06
C ARG A 24 -3.30 0.93 -13.99
N ALA A 25 -4.53 1.32 -13.69
CA ALA A 25 -5.66 1.19 -14.60
C ALA A 25 -5.58 2.25 -15.70
N ARG A 26 -5.81 1.87 -16.96
CA ARG A 26 -5.77 2.80 -18.10
C ARG A 26 -7.02 3.69 -18.21
N TRP A 27 -8.17 3.26 -17.70
CA TRP A 27 -9.38 4.10 -17.72
C TRP A 27 -9.19 5.33 -16.84
N ASN A 28 -9.74 6.47 -17.28
CA ASN A 28 -9.51 7.80 -16.69
C ASN A 28 -8.02 8.15 -16.67
N GLU A 29 -7.38 7.98 -17.82
CA GLU A 29 -5.91 7.97 -17.96
C GLU A 29 -5.26 9.27 -17.50
N ASP A 30 -5.85 10.43 -17.78
CA ASP A 30 -5.37 11.74 -17.32
C ASP A 30 -5.21 11.79 -15.79
N VAL A 31 -6.16 11.21 -15.05
CA VAL A 31 -6.13 11.12 -13.60
C VAL A 31 -5.13 10.07 -13.13
N THR A 32 -5.21 8.84 -13.69
CA THR A 32 -4.38 7.72 -13.22
C THR A 32 -2.89 7.94 -13.52
N LEU A 33 -2.53 8.58 -14.65
CA LEU A 33 -1.15 9.01 -14.94
C LEU A 33 -0.65 10.08 -13.96
N ALA A 34 -1.51 11.04 -13.57
CA ALA A 34 -1.14 12.05 -12.60
C ALA A 34 -0.90 11.44 -11.21
N LEU A 35 -1.73 10.48 -10.79
CA LEU A 35 -1.52 9.72 -9.55
C LEU A 35 -0.24 8.88 -9.61
N GLU A 36 0.01 8.19 -10.71
CA GLU A 36 1.21 7.38 -10.91
C GLU A 36 2.48 8.23 -10.78
N ARG A 37 2.51 9.42 -11.42
CA ARG A 37 3.64 10.36 -11.27
C ARG A 37 3.89 10.72 -9.81
N GLY A 38 2.84 11.10 -9.06
CA GLY A 38 3.00 11.43 -7.64
C GLY A 38 3.51 10.25 -6.81
N ALA A 39 3.06 9.03 -7.11
CA ALA A 39 3.56 7.81 -6.46
C ALA A 39 5.04 7.54 -6.80
N ILE A 40 5.45 7.70 -8.07
CA ILE A 40 6.84 7.52 -8.51
C ILE A 40 7.76 8.55 -7.84
N GLU A 41 7.40 9.83 -7.85
CA GLU A 41 8.17 10.90 -7.20
C GLU A 41 8.37 10.59 -5.71
N ARG A 42 7.30 10.20 -5.02
CA ARG A 42 7.38 9.86 -3.60
C ARG A 42 8.23 8.62 -3.32
N ALA A 43 8.17 7.60 -4.19
CA ALA A 43 9.05 6.43 -4.11
C ALA A 43 10.52 6.82 -4.29
N ALA A 44 10.83 7.67 -5.26
CA ALA A 44 12.18 8.17 -5.51
C ALA A 44 12.75 8.92 -4.28
N ASP A 45 11.97 9.80 -3.66
CA ASP A 45 12.34 10.52 -2.44
C ASP A 45 12.68 9.58 -1.27
N SER A 46 12.02 8.43 -1.22
CA SER A 46 12.26 7.41 -0.19
C SER A 46 13.43 6.46 -0.52
N GLY A 47 13.97 6.53 -1.73
CA GLY A 47 14.99 5.60 -2.24
C GLY A 47 14.45 4.23 -2.64
N ALA A 48 13.14 4.04 -2.76
CA ALA A 48 12.54 2.81 -3.26
C ALA A 48 12.75 2.64 -4.78
N SER A 49 12.80 1.39 -5.24
CA SER A 49 12.78 1.08 -6.68
C SER A 49 11.38 0.71 -7.11
N VAL A 50 10.98 1.11 -8.32
CA VAL A 50 9.63 0.94 -8.85
C VAL A 50 9.67 0.16 -10.16
N ASP A 51 8.82 -0.87 -10.26
CA ASP A 51 8.46 -1.53 -11.51
C ASP A 51 7.00 -1.14 -11.85
N LEU A 52 6.72 -0.80 -13.12
CA LEU A 52 5.42 -0.32 -13.58
C LEU A 52 4.68 -1.40 -14.37
N PHE A 53 3.37 -1.50 -14.13
CA PHE A 53 2.45 -2.43 -14.79
C PHE A 53 1.14 -1.72 -15.12
N GLU A 54 0.45 -2.19 -16.14
CA GLU A 54 -0.85 -1.65 -16.54
C GLU A 54 -1.91 -2.73 -16.67
N VAL A 55 -3.14 -2.34 -16.38
CA VAL A 55 -4.37 -3.12 -16.62
C VAL A 55 -5.41 -2.27 -17.31
N ALA A 56 -6.47 -2.89 -17.84
CA ALA A 56 -7.50 -2.18 -18.57
C ALA A 56 -8.26 -1.18 -17.69
N GLY A 57 -8.78 -1.63 -16.57
CA GLY A 57 -9.60 -0.80 -15.68
C GLY A 57 -9.37 -1.13 -14.19
N SER A 58 -10.08 -0.42 -13.34
CA SER A 58 -9.95 -0.62 -11.88
C SER A 58 -10.42 -2.02 -11.44
N PHE A 59 -11.33 -2.65 -12.19
CA PHE A 59 -11.82 -3.99 -11.85
C PHE A 59 -10.75 -5.07 -11.94
N GLU A 60 -9.76 -4.91 -12.81
CA GLU A 60 -8.64 -5.83 -12.98
C GLU A 60 -7.54 -5.66 -11.92
N LEU A 61 -7.54 -4.55 -11.17
CA LEU A 61 -6.50 -4.27 -10.18
C LEU A 61 -6.34 -5.37 -9.13
N PRO A 62 -7.40 -5.90 -8.49
CA PRO A 62 -7.22 -6.96 -7.49
C PRO A 62 -6.53 -8.20 -8.05
N ALA A 63 -6.89 -8.63 -9.27
CA ALA A 63 -6.26 -9.78 -9.90
C ALA A 63 -4.77 -9.53 -10.21
N ALA A 64 -4.43 -8.36 -10.75
CA ALA A 64 -3.04 -7.98 -11.03
C ALA A 64 -2.21 -7.87 -9.75
N VAL A 65 -2.78 -7.28 -8.69
CA VAL A 65 -2.12 -7.19 -7.36
C VAL A 65 -1.84 -8.58 -6.80
N ALA A 66 -2.80 -9.51 -6.89
CA ALA A 66 -2.60 -10.88 -6.45
C ALA A 66 -1.43 -11.56 -7.19
N LEU A 67 -1.41 -11.46 -8.53
CA LEU A 67 -0.34 -12.01 -9.35
C LEU A 67 1.04 -11.43 -8.97
N LEU A 68 1.13 -10.12 -8.73
CA LEU A 68 2.38 -9.46 -8.34
C LEU A 68 2.81 -9.85 -6.93
N ALA A 69 1.87 -9.93 -5.99
CA ALA A 69 2.14 -10.34 -4.61
C ALA A 69 2.61 -11.80 -4.53
N ASP A 70 2.03 -12.70 -5.31
CA ASP A 70 2.43 -14.12 -5.40
C ASP A 70 3.88 -14.31 -5.84
N THR A 71 4.43 -13.37 -6.60
CA THR A 71 5.84 -13.46 -7.01
C THR A 71 6.82 -13.39 -5.84
N GLY A 72 6.42 -12.84 -4.71
CA GLY A 72 7.29 -12.56 -3.56
C GLY A 72 8.44 -11.56 -3.85
N ARG A 73 8.41 -10.88 -5.00
CA ARG A 73 9.48 -9.98 -5.48
C ARG A 73 9.37 -8.58 -4.92
N TYR A 74 8.19 -8.18 -4.46
CA TYR A 74 7.87 -6.81 -4.06
C TYR A 74 7.55 -6.71 -2.59
N ASP A 75 8.08 -5.68 -1.95
CA ASP A 75 7.75 -5.31 -0.57
C ASP A 75 6.37 -4.65 -0.49
N ALA A 76 5.99 -3.93 -1.56
CA ALA A 76 4.68 -3.31 -1.72
C ALA A 76 4.18 -3.44 -3.17
N VAL A 77 2.87 -3.50 -3.32
CA VAL A 77 2.17 -3.35 -4.61
C VAL A 77 1.15 -2.24 -4.48
N VAL A 78 1.32 -1.16 -5.23
CA VAL A 78 0.44 0.03 -5.19
C VAL A 78 -0.50 -0.02 -6.39
N PRO A 79 -1.77 -0.40 -6.21
CA PRO A 79 -2.77 -0.27 -7.27
C PRO A 79 -3.11 1.20 -7.46
N ILE A 80 -3.25 1.66 -8.71
CA ILE A 80 -3.69 3.01 -9.06
C ILE A 80 -4.88 2.91 -10.00
N GLY A 81 -6.01 3.44 -9.54
CA GLY A 81 -7.25 3.45 -10.31
C GLY A 81 -8.08 4.70 -10.04
N CYS A 82 -9.06 4.89 -10.90
CA CYS A 82 -10.05 5.96 -10.74
C CYS A 82 -11.40 5.47 -11.28
N VAL A 83 -12.43 5.52 -10.44
CA VAL A 83 -13.81 5.18 -10.78
C VAL A 83 -14.65 6.44 -10.62
N ILE A 84 -15.32 6.87 -11.69
CA ILE A 84 -16.19 8.05 -11.69
C ILE A 84 -17.64 7.57 -11.78
N ARG A 85 -18.51 8.19 -10.98
CA ARG A 85 -19.95 7.90 -10.98
C ARG A 85 -20.56 8.23 -12.32
N GLY A 86 -21.20 7.23 -12.92
CA GLY A 86 -22.01 7.39 -14.13
C GLY A 86 -23.51 7.37 -13.80
N GLU A 87 -24.33 7.30 -14.83
CA GLU A 87 -25.79 7.31 -14.73
C GLU A 87 -26.40 5.98 -14.23
N THR A 88 -25.60 4.92 -14.21
CA THR A 88 -26.04 3.57 -13.83
C THR A 88 -25.37 3.11 -12.54
N PRO A 89 -25.92 2.09 -11.83
CA PRO A 89 -25.32 1.52 -10.62
C PRO A 89 -23.96 0.84 -10.83
N HIS A 90 -23.40 0.87 -12.03
CA HIS A 90 -22.12 0.23 -12.35
C HIS A 90 -20.97 0.73 -11.47
N PHE A 91 -20.97 2.01 -11.12
CA PHE A 91 -19.99 2.62 -10.23
C PHE A 91 -19.92 1.90 -8.88
N GLU A 92 -21.08 1.64 -8.25
CA GLU A 92 -21.16 0.99 -6.94
C GLU A 92 -20.60 -0.43 -6.99
N TYR A 93 -20.95 -1.19 -8.02
CA TYR A 93 -20.46 -2.57 -8.18
C TYR A 93 -18.95 -2.63 -8.37
N ILE A 94 -18.40 -1.74 -9.21
CA ILE A 94 -16.95 -1.67 -9.40
C ILE A 94 -16.25 -1.23 -8.12
N ALA A 95 -16.68 -0.13 -7.52
CA ALA A 95 -16.06 0.43 -6.33
C ALA A 95 -16.06 -0.58 -5.15
N GLN A 96 -17.20 -1.24 -4.90
CA GLN A 96 -17.32 -2.25 -3.87
C GLN A 96 -16.47 -3.49 -4.14
N SER A 97 -16.49 -4.01 -5.37
CA SER A 97 -15.74 -5.21 -5.74
C SER A 97 -14.24 -4.97 -5.63
N VAL A 98 -13.75 -3.83 -6.11
CA VAL A 98 -12.34 -3.47 -6.07
C VAL A 98 -11.87 -3.24 -4.64
N SER A 99 -12.61 -2.47 -3.83
CA SER A 99 -12.23 -2.21 -2.44
C SER A 99 -12.21 -3.49 -1.61
N LYS A 100 -13.23 -4.36 -1.79
CA LYS A 100 -13.27 -5.65 -1.12
C LYS A 100 -12.12 -6.55 -1.57
N GLY A 101 -11.89 -6.68 -2.87
CA GLY A 101 -10.81 -7.51 -3.41
C GLY A 101 -9.43 -7.06 -2.91
N LEU A 102 -9.13 -5.77 -2.92
CA LEU A 102 -7.87 -5.24 -2.40
C LEU A 102 -7.74 -5.45 -0.88
N MET A 103 -8.83 -5.28 -0.11
CA MET A 103 -8.82 -5.55 1.34
C MET A 103 -8.52 -7.02 1.63
N ASP A 104 -9.15 -7.96 0.93
CA ASP A 104 -8.93 -9.40 1.10
C ASP A 104 -7.45 -9.76 0.82
N LEU A 105 -6.84 -9.15 -0.21
CA LEU A 105 -5.43 -9.35 -0.53
C LEU A 105 -4.50 -8.74 0.54
N THR A 106 -4.83 -7.58 1.08
CA THR A 106 -4.08 -6.95 2.18
C THR A 106 -3.99 -7.85 3.41
N LEU A 107 -5.03 -8.63 3.67
CA LEU A 107 -5.06 -9.59 4.79
C LEU A 107 -4.42 -10.95 4.45
N THR A 108 -4.31 -11.27 3.16
CA THR A 108 -3.79 -12.56 2.69
C THR A 108 -2.28 -12.54 2.51
N TYR A 109 -1.73 -11.45 1.98
CA TYR A 109 -0.32 -11.33 1.62
C TYR A 109 0.46 -10.48 2.64
N PRO A 110 1.73 -10.83 2.90
CA PRO A 110 2.61 -9.98 3.71
C PRO A 110 3.07 -8.73 2.97
N THR A 111 2.85 -8.66 1.65
CA THR A 111 3.13 -7.50 0.80
C THR A 111 2.23 -6.33 1.19
N ALA A 112 2.78 -5.13 1.30
CA ALA A 112 1.99 -3.93 1.58
C ALA A 112 1.14 -3.56 0.36
N ILE A 113 -0.17 -3.45 0.55
CA ILE A 113 -1.14 -3.15 -0.52
C ILE A 113 -2.04 -2.01 -0.03
N PRO A 114 -1.76 -0.74 -0.37
CA PRO A 114 -2.64 0.37 -0.01
C PRO A 114 -3.90 0.38 -0.89
N PHE A 115 -4.95 1.06 -0.44
CA PHE A 115 -6.12 1.33 -1.28
C PHE A 115 -5.87 2.55 -2.18
N GLY A 116 -5.34 2.33 -3.38
CA GLY A 116 -4.94 3.38 -4.33
C GLY A 116 -5.97 3.66 -5.43
N VAL A 117 -7.26 3.55 -5.14
CA VAL A 117 -8.33 3.78 -6.12
C VAL A 117 -9.19 4.97 -5.71
N LEU A 118 -9.20 6.01 -6.53
CA LEU A 118 -10.14 7.11 -6.36
C LEU A 118 -11.55 6.67 -6.73
N THR A 119 -12.51 7.02 -5.90
CA THR A 119 -13.95 6.85 -6.16
C THR A 119 -14.61 8.22 -6.00
N CYS A 120 -14.95 8.85 -7.12
CA CYS A 120 -15.42 10.23 -7.16
C CYS A 120 -16.77 10.33 -7.89
N ASP A 121 -17.57 11.30 -7.49
CA ASP A 121 -18.84 11.56 -8.20
C ASP A 121 -18.58 12.25 -9.53
N THR A 122 -17.54 13.08 -9.65
CA THR A 122 -17.20 13.78 -10.89
C THR A 122 -15.71 13.66 -11.24
N ILE A 123 -15.39 13.87 -12.51
CA ILE A 123 -14.01 13.87 -13.00
C ILE A 123 -13.20 15.03 -12.41
N GLU A 124 -13.84 16.17 -12.13
CA GLU A 124 -13.22 17.32 -11.50
C GLU A 124 -12.73 16.98 -10.10
N GLN A 125 -13.55 16.32 -9.29
CA GLN A 125 -13.15 15.83 -7.96
C GLN A 125 -11.93 14.91 -8.03
N ALA A 126 -11.85 14.06 -9.05
CA ALA A 126 -10.71 13.18 -9.25
C ALA A 126 -9.45 13.97 -9.64
N ARG A 127 -9.56 14.95 -10.52
CA ARG A 127 -8.44 15.84 -10.92
C ARG A 127 -7.90 16.64 -9.76
N GLU A 128 -8.76 17.19 -8.90
CA GLU A 128 -8.35 17.90 -7.69
C GLU A 128 -7.48 17.05 -6.76
N ARG A 129 -7.70 15.73 -6.74
CA ARG A 129 -6.98 14.74 -5.93
C ARG A 129 -5.78 14.11 -6.64
N ALA A 130 -5.60 14.41 -7.91
CA ALA A 130 -4.50 13.90 -8.73
C ALA A 130 -3.42 14.96 -9.01
N GLY A 131 -3.28 15.94 -8.13
CA GLY A 131 -2.32 17.05 -8.25
C GLY A 131 -2.97 18.43 -8.36
N GLY A 132 -4.29 18.52 -8.09
CA GLY A 132 -4.99 19.79 -7.95
C GLY A 132 -4.95 20.34 -6.52
N THR A 133 -5.99 21.06 -6.10
CA THR A 133 -6.04 21.76 -4.80
C THR A 133 -6.03 20.81 -3.59
N GLU A 134 -6.47 19.55 -3.78
CA GLU A 134 -6.46 18.50 -2.76
C GLU A 134 -5.13 17.70 -2.72
N GLY A 135 -4.11 18.18 -3.44
CA GLY A 135 -2.81 17.51 -3.54
C GLY A 135 -2.82 16.30 -4.46
N ASN A 136 -1.79 15.46 -4.38
CA ASN A 136 -1.68 14.25 -5.18
C ASN A 136 -1.85 12.99 -4.30
N LYS A 137 -3.00 12.33 -4.39
CA LYS A 137 -3.28 11.11 -3.63
C LYS A 137 -2.39 9.93 -4.01
N GLY A 138 -1.79 9.94 -5.19
CA GLY A 138 -0.79 8.93 -5.58
C GLY A 138 0.43 8.94 -4.65
N SER A 139 0.89 10.12 -4.22
CA SER A 139 1.96 10.21 -3.22
C SER A 139 1.52 9.67 -1.86
N GLU A 140 0.28 9.95 -1.45
CA GLU A 140 -0.27 9.42 -0.18
C GLU A 140 -0.45 7.89 -0.22
N PHE A 141 -0.83 7.32 -1.37
CA PHE A 141 -0.89 5.86 -1.53
C PHE A 141 0.51 5.24 -1.38
N MET A 142 1.53 5.87 -1.94
CA MET A 142 2.90 5.42 -1.79
C MET A 142 3.38 5.54 -0.34
N ASP A 143 3.05 6.64 0.36
CA ASP A 143 3.37 6.80 1.78
C ASP A 143 2.77 5.67 2.62
N ALA A 144 1.49 5.38 2.45
CA ALA A 144 0.82 4.29 3.15
C ALA A 144 1.49 2.92 2.89
N ALA A 145 1.91 2.66 1.65
CA ALA A 145 2.64 1.44 1.31
C ALA A 145 3.99 1.37 2.03
N LEU A 146 4.78 2.46 2.01
CA LEU A 146 6.09 2.52 2.64
C LEU A 146 6.01 2.41 4.17
N GLU A 147 5.01 3.01 4.80
CA GLU A 147 4.75 2.88 6.23
C GLU A 147 4.45 1.42 6.63
N MET A 148 3.64 0.72 5.84
CA MET A 148 3.35 -0.70 6.08
C MET A 148 4.59 -1.59 5.87
N VAL A 149 5.43 -1.29 4.88
CA VAL A 149 6.72 -1.97 4.71
C VAL A 149 7.62 -1.74 5.92
N ALA A 150 7.72 -0.50 6.39
CA ALA A 150 8.53 -0.16 7.57
C ALA A 150 8.03 -0.86 8.83
N LEU A 151 6.73 -0.91 9.05
CA LEU A 151 6.10 -1.63 10.17
C LEU A 151 6.45 -3.12 10.12
N ARG A 152 6.27 -3.78 8.97
CA ARG A 152 6.63 -5.19 8.79
C ARG A 152 8.11 -5.44 9.10
N GLN A 153 9.00 -4.61 8.58
CA GLN A 153 10.44 -4.72 8.82
C GLN A 153 10.80 -4.54 10.30
N ALA A 154 10.16 -3.61 10.99
CA ALA A 154 10.37 -3.41 12.42
C ALA A 154 9.97 -4.66 13.24
N LEU A 155 8.83 -5.27 12.90
CA LEU A 155 8.34 -6.47 13.58
C LEU A 155 9.20 -7.72 13.31
N THR A 156 9.77 -7.83 12.10
CA THR A 156 10.66 -8.96 11.75
C THR A 156 12.05 -8.81 12.29
N ARG A 157 12.53 -7.57 12.52
CA ARG A 157 13.86 -7.28 13.13
C ARG A 157 13.87 -7.29 14.65
N ALA A 158 12.71 -7.36 15.33
CA ALA A 158 12.63 -7.41 16.79
C ALA A 158 13.45 -8.60 17.30
N PRO A 159 14.44 -8.40 18.22
CA PRO A 159 15.41 -9.42 18.58
C PRO A 159 14.73 -10.63 19.23
N SER A 160 15.16 -11.81 18.83
CA SER A 160 14.76 -13.13 19.40
C SER A 160 15.09 -13.26 20.90
N SER A 161 15.71 -12.26 21.52
CA SER A 161 16.06 -12.20 22.94
C SER A 161 14.85 -12.23 23.88
N ALA A 162 13.75 -11.60 23.50
CA ALA A 162 12.52 -11.61 24.31
C ALA A 162 11.85 -13.00 24.37
N ARG A 163 11.99 -13.82 23.33
CA ARG A 163 11.48 -15.21 23.31
C ARG A 163 12.37 -16.17 24.09
N ARG A 164 13.67 -15.90 24.21
CA ARG A 164 14.60 -16.73 24.99
C ARG A 164 14.45 -16.53 26.49
N SER A 165 14.15 -15.31 26.96
CA SER A 165 13.92 -15.05 28.39
C SER A 165 12.62 -15.68 28.90
N ALA A 166 11.54 -15.64 28.12
CA ALA A 166 10.28 -16.28 28.47
C ALA A 166 10.38 -17.83 28.54
N ARG A 167 11.13 -18.45 27.62
CA ARG A 167 11.38 -19.91 27.65
C ARG A 167 12.29 -20.31 28.82
N ARG A 168 13.26 -19.48 29.22
CA ARG A 168 14.10 -19.77 30.40
C ARG A 168 13.33 -19.64 31.72
N ALA A 169 12.38 -18.67 31.80
CA ALA A 169 11.57 -18.52 33.00
C ALA A 169 10.60 -19.70 33.19
N SER A 170 10.02 -20.25 32.11
CA SER A 170 9.10 -21.39 32.21
C SER A 170 9.83 -22.71 32.51
N SER A 171 11.09 -22.88 32.10
CA SER A 171 11.87 -24.10 32.39
C SER A 171 12.51 -24.10 33.78
N ALA A 172 12.64 -22.95 34.45
CA ALA A 172 13.14 -22.85 35.83
C ALA A 172 12.06 -23.16 36.86
N SER A 173 10.78 -22.90 36.56
CA SER A 173 9.66 -23.18 37.45
C SER A 173 9.31 -24.66 37.58
N SER A 174 9.72 -25.53 36.65
CA SER A 174 9.40 -26.96 36.66
C SER A 174 10.40 -27.85 37.36
N ARG A 175 11.48 -27.28 37.97
CA ARG A 175 12.52 -28.04 38.69
C ARG A 175 12.49 -27.88 40.20
N SER A 176 11.52 -27.16 40.77
CA SER A 176 11.46 -26.93 42.23
C SER A 176 10.38 -27.73 42.94
N THR A 177 9.91 -28.85 42.37
CA THR A 177 8.97 -29.76 43.05
C THR A 177 9.42 -31.21 42.86
N ARG A 178 10.44 -31.60 43.64
CA ARG A 178 10.73 -32.96 44.07
C ARG A 178 11.42 -32.93 45.41
#